data_f0983681c868896a47ef034f06337202
#
_entry.id   f0983681c868896a47ef034f06337202
#
_cell.length_a   1.000
_cell.length_b   1.000
_cell.length_c   1.000
_cell.angle_alpha   90.00
_cell.angle_beta   90.00
_cell.angle_gamma   90.00
#
_symmetry.space_group_name_H-M   'P 1'
#
loop_
_entity.id
_entity.type
_entity.pdbx_description
1 polymer ?
#
loop_
_entity_poly.entity_id
_entity_poly.type
_entity_poly.pdbx_seq_one_letter_code
_entity_poly.pdbx_strand_id
1 'polypeptide(L)' 'MSEAGERRQGIQSVGIGLRVLEVLASQNGAAALGAIAQASDLSASQAHRYLASLIAAGMARQDAATGRYELGS' A
#
# COMPACT_ATOMS: atom_id res chain seq x y z
N MET A 1 -27.00 2.73 14.31
CA MET A 1 -25.74 2.07 14.12
C MET A 1 -24.65 3.08 13.81
N SER A 2 -23.53 2.87 14.36
CA SER A 2 -22.45 3.81 14.20
C SER A 2 -21.52 3.35 13.12
N GLU A 3 -21.25 4.20 12.18
CA GLU A 3 -20.28 3.86 11.15
C GLU A 3 -18.90 3.72 11.71
N ALA A 4 -18.58 4.47 12.72
CA ALA A 4 -17.29 4.34 13.37
C ALA A 4 -17.14 2.96 13.98
N GLY A 5 -18.21 2.43 14.55
CA GLY A 5 -18.17 1.09 15.11
C GLY A 5 -17.93 0.05 14.05
N GLU A 6 -18.56 0.22 12.90
CA GLU A 6 -18.36 -0.71 11.81
C GLU A 6 -16.95 -0.68 11.29
N ARG A 7 -16.38 0.51 11.19
CA ARG A 7 -15.02 0.62 10.71
C ARG A 7 -14.05 -0.06 11.66
N ARG A 8 -14.29 0.05 12.96
CA ARG A 8 -13.41 -0.59 13.93
C ARG A 8 -13.47 -2.11 13.82
N GLN A 9 -14.57 -2.64 13.31
CA GLN A 9 -14.74 -4.07 13.16
C GLN A 9 -14.31 -4.57 11.79
N GLY A 10 -13.82 -3.69 10.92
CA GLY A 10 -13.32 -4.08 9.62
C GLY A 10 -12.04 -4.89 9.73
N ILE A 11 -11.67 -5.48 8.62
CA ILE A 11 -10.46 -6.27 8.55
C ILE A 11 -9.27 -5.32 8.54
N GLN A 12 -8.40 -5.45 9.54
CA GLN A 12 -7.28 -4.54 9.71
C GLN A 12 -6.34 -4.55 8.51
N SER A 13 -6.05 -5.73 7.98
CA SER A 13 -5.13 -5.83 6.86
C SER A 13 -5.67 -5.15 5.61
N VAL A 14 -6.98 -5.16 5.41
CA VAL A 14 -7.57 -4.45 4.29
C VAL A 14 -7.35 -2.95 4.45
N GLY A 15 -7.57 -2.42 5.65
CA GLY A 15 -7.34 -1.01 5.92
C GLY A 15 -5.90 -0.61 5.70
N ILE A 16 -4.96 -1.43 6.13
CA ILE A 16 -3.55 -1.17 5.93
C ILE A 16 -3.21 -1.20 4.44
N GLY A 17 -3.74 -2.18 3.71
CA GLY A 17 -3.51 -2.26 2.28
C GLY A 17 -4.01 -1.04 1.54
N LEU A 18 -5.19 -0.53 1.93
CA LEU A 18 -5.72 0.68 1.33
C LEU A 18 -4.87 1.90 1.66
N ARG A 19 -4.29 1.95 2.85
CA ARG A 19 -3.38 3.04 3.20
C ARG A 19 -2.14 3.01 2.31
N VAL A 20 -1.58 1.82 2.07
CA VAL A 20 -0.44 1.69 1.17
C VAL A 20 -0.82 2.17 -0.23
N LEU A 21 -2.02 1.81 -0.68
CA LEU A 21 -2.50 2.25 -1.98
C LEU A 21 -2.61 3.77 -2.04
N GLU A 22 -3.11 4.39 -0.97
CA GLU A 22 -3.20 5.85 -0.90
C GLU A 22 -1.82 6.49 -0.96
N VAL A 23 -0.84 5.89 -0.31
CA VAL A 23 0.53 6.40 -0.35
C VAL A 23 1.04 6.38 -1.79
N LEU A 24 0.79 5.28 -2.52
CA LEU A 24 1.18 5.22 -3.92
C LEU A 24 0.48 6.27 -4.75
N ALA A 25 -0.80 6.50 -4.47
CA ALA A 25 -1.58 7.48 -5.22
C ALA A 25 -1.07 8.90 -4.99
N SER A 26 -0.53 9.17 -3.82
CA SER A 26 -0.05 10.51 -3.49
C SER A 26 1.38 10.76 -3.96
N GLN A 27 2.07 9.73 -4.46
CA GLN A 27 3.44 9.89 -4.94
C GLN A 27 3.47 10.54 -6.30
N ASN A 28 4.56 11.24 -6.55
CA ASN A 28 4.83 11.80 -7.87
C ASN A 28 5.69 10.81 -8.63
N GLY A 29 5.06 9.76 -9.16
CA GLY A 29 5.78 8.71 -9.84
C GLY A 29 6.07 7.55 -8.90
N ALA A 30 7.06 6.74 -9.24
CA ALA A 30 7.37 5.54 -8.48
C ALA A 30 8.15 5.86 -7.21
N ALA A 31 7.94 5.08 -6.16
CA ALA A 31 8.60 5.29 -4.88
C ALA A 31 9.29 4.02 -4.43
N ALA A 32 10.38 4.19 -3.67
CA ALA A 32 11.13 3.07 -3.13
C ALA A 32 10.37 2.44 -1.97
N LEU A 33 10.65 1.15 -1.74
CA LEU A 33 9.98 0.41 -0.67
C LEU A 33 10.12 1.10 0.69
N GLY A 34 11.31 1.57 1.01
CA GLY A 34 11.54 2.21 2.31
C GLY A 34 10.69 3.46 2.50
N ALA A 35 10.55 4.26 1.44
CA ALA A 35 9.73 5.46 1.52
C ALA A 35 8.25 5.11 1.71
N ILE A 36 7.79 4.08 1.02
CA ILE A 36 6.40 3.65 1.14
C ILE A 36 6.15 3.12 2.54
N ALA A 37 7.07 2.31 3.06
CA ALA A 37 6.94 1.75 4.40
C ALA A 37 6.85 2.86 5.44
N GLN A 38 7.72 3.86 5.34
CA GLN A 38 7.73 4.95 6.28
C GLN A 38 6.44 5.75 6.22
N ALA A 39 5.98 6.07 5.02
CA ALA A 39 4.75 6.84 4.83
C ALA A 39 3.52 6.07 5.29
N SER A 40 3.58 4.75 5.26
CA SER A 40 2.47 3.88 5.66
C SER A 40 2.57 3.43 7.12
N ASP A 41 3.62 3.84 7.81
CA ASP A 41 3.87 3.44 9.19
C ASP A 41 3.99 1.93 9.32
N LEU A 42 4.74 1.33 8.42
CA LEU A 42 4.97 -0.11 8.38
C LEU A 42 6.47 -0.40 8.35
N SER A 43 6.84 -1.61 8.74
CA SER A 43 8.20 -2.07 8.49
C SER A 43 8.36 -2.35 6.98
N ALA A 44 9.59 -2.41 6.51
CA ALA A 44 9.84 -2.71 5.12
C ALA A 44 9.28 -4.09 4.75
N SER A 45 9.40 -5.04 5.65
CA SER A 45 8.89 -6.39 5.41
C SER A 45 7.37 -6.38 5.26
N GLN A 46 6.67 -5.65 6.11
CA GLN A 46 5.22 -5.54 6.02
C GLN A 46 4.80 -4.84 4.73
N ALA A 47 5.46 -3.72 4.43
CA ALA A 47 5.11 -2.98 3.21
C ALA A 47 5.32 -3.85 1.98
N HIS A 48 6.40 -4.64 1.96
CA HIS A 48 6.67 -5.52 0.84
C HIS A 48 5.53 -6.53 0.65
N ARG A 49 5.02 -7.08 1.74
CA ARG A 49 3.94 -8.07 1.67
C ARG A 49 2.66 -7.44 1.17
N TYR A 50 2.33 -6.24 1.64
CA TYR A 50 1.14 -5.56 1.16
C TYR A 50 1.27 -5.16 -0.30
N LEU A 51 2.45 -4.69 -0.70
CA LEU A 51 2.67 -4.35 -2.10
C LEU A 51 2.55 -5.56 -3.00
N ALA A 52 3.07 -6.71 -2.56
CA ALA A 52 2.94 -7.93 -3.34
C ALA A 52 1.47 -8.29 -3.56
N SER A 53 0.64 -8.12 -2.54
CA SER A 53 -0.79 -8.38 -2.68
C SER A 53 -1.46 -7.39 -3.62
N LEU A 54 -1.08 -6.12 -3.54
CA LEU A 54 -1.64 -5.11 -4.43
C LEU A 54 -1.23 -5.36 -5.88
N ILE A 55 0.00 -5.81 -6.09
CA ILE A 55 0.46 -6.15 -7.43
C ILE A 55 -0.34 -7.33 -7.96
N ALA A 56 -0.55 -8.35 -7.14
CA ALA A 56 -1.33 -9.51 -7.55
C ALA A 56 -2.75 -9.12 -7.93
N ALA A 57 -3.29 -8.09 -7.30
CA ALA A 57 -4.64 -7.59 -7.60
C ALA A 57 -4.67 -6.60 -8.77
N GLY A 58 -3.51 -6.26 -9.33
CA GLY A 58 -3.45 -5.31 -10.44
C GLY A 58 -3.55 -3.86 -10.01
N MET A 59 -3.45 -3.58 -8.70
CA MET A 59 -3.58 -2.23 -8.19
C MET A 59 -2.26 -1.50 -8.06
N ALA A 60 -1.17 -2.24 -8.13
CA ALA A 60 0.17 -1.66 -8.04
C ALA A 60 1.08 -2.40 -9.00
N ARG A 61 2.20 -1.80 -9.30
CA ARG A 61 3.22 -2.45 -10.12
C ARG A 61 4.59 -2.00 -9.66
N GLN A 62 5.58 -2.81 -9.97
CA GLN A 62 6.97 -2.53 -9.63
C GLN A 62 7.75 -2.35 -10.92
N ASP A 63 8.54 -1.29 -10.97
CA ASP A 63 9.41 -1.03 -12.12
C ASP A 63 10.60 -1.98 -12.02
N ALA A 64 10.77 -2.83 -13.03
CA ALA A 64 11.83 -3.81 -13.03
C ALA A 64 13.22 -3.16 -13.07
N ALA A 65 13.33 -1.99 -13.66
CA ALA A 65 14.62 -1.32 -13.80
C ALA A 65 15.08 -0.68 -12.49
N THR A 66 14.16 -0.08 -11.74
CA THR A 66 14.51 0.66 -10.53
C THR A 66 14.09 -0.05 -9.25
N GLY A 67 13.18 -1.00 -9.33
CA GLY A 67 12.63 -1.66 -8.15
C GLY A 67 11.61 -0.82 -7.42
N ARG A 68 11.28 0.35 -7.90
CA ARG A 68 10.31 1.22 -7.25
C ARG A 68 8.89 0.81 -7.58
N TYR A 69 7.97 1.26 -6.75
CA TYR A 69 6.57 0.86 -6.85
C TYR A 69 5.71 2.06 -7.21
N GLU A 70 4.63 1.80 -7.96
CA GLU A 70 3.68 2.83 -8.34
C GLU A 70 2.32 2.20 -8.52
N LEU A 71 1.29 3.05 -8.70
CA LEU A 71 -0.05 2.55 -8.96
C LEU A 71 -0.07 1.76 -10.26
N GLY A 72 -0.81 0.65 -10.23
CA GLY A 72 -1.12 -0.08 -11.44
C GLY A 72 -2.16 0.66 -12.24
N SER A 73 -2.20 0.44 -13.53
CA SER A 73 -3.19 1.11 -14.36
C SER A 73 -4.34 0.20 -14.75
#